data_eb4660d2a8c20bad818afa1a9553ea20
#
_entry.id   eb4660d2a8c20bad818afa1a9553ea20
#
_cell.length_a   1.000
_cell.length_b   1.000
_cell.length_c   1.000
_cell.angle_alpha   90.00
_cell.angle_beta   90.00
_cell.angle_gamma   90.00
#
_symmetry.space_group_name_H-M   'P 1'
#
loop_
_entity.id
_entity.type
_entity.pdbx_description
1 polymer ?
#
loop_
_entity_poly.entity_id
_entity_poly.type
_entity_poly.pdbx_seq_one_letter_code
_entity_poly.pdbx_strand_id
1 'polypeptide(L)'
;MRALSPLHVAVGAALILFVFTTGCSDSGGVEANPDELFAPGPYEVGYREFPLTYSEAASGDDRELLLRVWYPAAPDSGADPARYALSNGTINIELAAGIALDAPPVNEEESFPFAVYSHGNGGEGLLAYPYGELMASHGWIVVGPNHTGNTAFDFLETPDPGTRSALDRPNDITAVIDEFESGLSGDDLAGKADTSGVFVFGHSFGGYTTFTSGGADVDFDAANEGCEGSTSASCEVLADPDVEAAYRAGFGDPRVVALAPQAPALVSIADGELADLGIPTMLMSGRLDQTTTQETSAEPAWAGVDDPDDLWVEMPLGAHYSFITICYDLDPGILALFRPDAGEDGCGPEFIDAEEVIPVLSAYVLAFGRRHVLGETQWDAVLTGPPLGNEGDFVVTLP
;
A
#
# COMPACT_ATOMS: atom_id res chain seq x y z
N MET A 1 69.52 62.98 -49.50
CA MET A 1 69.41 62.24 -48.28
C MET A 1 68.04 61.60 -48.33
N ARG A 2 67.98 60.28 -48.16
CA ARG A 2 66.91 59.46 -48.63
C ARG A 2 65.71 59.51 -47.73
N ALA A 3 64.48 59.66 -48.33
CA ALA A 3 63.18 59.56 -47.73
C ALA A 3 62.77 58.08 -47.52
N LEU A 4 62.23 57.76 -46.37
CA LEU A 4 61.61 56.46 -46.10
C LEU A 4 60.11 56.61 -46.18
N SER A 5 59.47 55.74 -46.99
CA SER A 5 58.07 55.64 -47.17
C SER A 5 57.42 54.84 -46.03
N PRO A 6 56.18 55.11 -45.64
CA PRO A 6 55.44 54.28 -44.63
C PRO A 6 54.79 53.07 -45.24
N LEU A 7 54.93 51.97 -44.52
CA LEU A 7 54.35 50.67 -44.79
C LEU A 7 52.87 50.64 -44.32
N HIS A 8 51.92 50.36 -45.22
CA HIS A 8 50.50 50.13 -44.88
C HIS A 8 50.33 48.70 -44.43
N VAL A 9 49.89 48.48 -43.19
CA VAL A 9 49.48 47.21 -42.68
C VAL A 9 47.92 47.10 -42.84
N ALA A 10 47.51 46.23 -43.73
CA ALA A 10 46.08 45.86 -43.86
C ALA A 10 45.73 44.86 -42.78
N VAL A 11 44.78 45.22 -41.87
CA VAL A 11 44.22 44.35 -40.89
C VAL A 11 42.99 43.68 -41.53
N GLY A 12 43.11 42.39 -41.89
CA GLY A 12 41.96 41.55 -42.34
C GLY A 12 41.15 41.10 -41.13
N ALA A 13 39.94 41.59 -41.03
CA ALA A 13 38.96 41.07 -40.07
C ALA A 13 38.42 39.72 -40.55
N ALA A 14 38.82 38.62 -39.89
CA ALA A 14 38.21 37.32 -40.10
C ALA A 14 36.90 37.25 -39.32
N LEU A 15 35.78 37.20 -40.03
CA LEU A 15 34.44 36.97 -39.49
C LEU A 15 34.32 35.46 -39.12
N ILE A 16 34.43 35.12 -37.84
CA ILE A 16 34.15 33.76 -37.35
C ILE A 16 32.64 33.64 -37.20
N LEU A 17 32.03 32.91 -38.12
CA LEU A 17 30.61 32.52 -38.05
C LEU A 17 30.49 31.38 -36.99
N PHE A 18 30.01 31.69 -35.80
CA PHE A 18 29.57 30.67 -34.85
C PHE A 18 28.25 30.10 -35.34
N VAL A 19 28.28 28.90 -35.93
CA VAL A 19 27.10 28.08 -36.14
C VAL A 19 26.75 27.49 -34.78
N PHE A 20 25.74 28.06 -34.12
CA PHE A 20 25.06 27.38 -33.00
C PHE A 20 24.27 26.22 -33.57
N THR A 21 24.82 25.01 -33.51
CA THR A 21 24.01 23.81 -33.59
C THR A 21 23.25 23.72 -32.27
N THR A 22 21.98 24.01 -32.30
CA THR A 22 21.05 23.58 -31.25
C THR A 22 21.03 22.04 -31.27
N GLY A 23 21.95 21.45 -30.50
CA GLY A 23 21.82 20.07 -30.13
C GLY A 23 20.56 19.99 -29.30
N CYS A 24 19.50 19.28 -29.79
CA CYS A 24 18.55 18.66 -28.92
C CYS A 24 19.38 17.76 -28.00
N SER A 25 19.51 18.14 -26.74
CA SER A 25 19.85 17.17 -25.71
C SER A 25 18.65 16.24 -25.63
N ASP A 26 18.75 15.08 -26.31
CA ASP A 26 18.05 13.92 -25.83
C ASP A 26 18.45 13.79 -24.35
N SER A 27 17.56 14.15 -23.46
CA SER A 27 17.58 13.65 -22.10
C SER A 27 17.28 12.17 -22.28
N GLY A 28 18.31 11.34 -22.40
CA GLY A 28 18.18 9.90 -22.36
C GLY A 28 17.56 9.56 -21.01
N GLY A 29 16.22 9.51 -20.98
CA GLY A 29 15.49 8.94 -19.85
C GLY A 29 16.01 7.53 -19.67
N VAL A 30 16.37 7.15 -18.46
CA VAL A 30 16.67 5.77 -18.12
C VAL A 30 15.38 5.00 -18.40
N GLU A 31 15.41 4.12 -19.39
CA GLU A 31 14.26 3.25 -19.71
C GLU A 31 14.11 2.27 -18.54
N ALA A 32 12.93 2.20 -17.94
CA ALA A 32 12.68 1.27 -16.84
C ALA A 32 12.84 -0.17 -17.33
N ASN A 33 13.55 -0.97 -16.55
CA ASN A 33 13.62 -2.41 -16.77
C ASN A 33 12.61 -3.09 -15.85
N PRO A 34 11.50 -3.65 -16.37
CA PRO A 34 10.50 -4.30 -15.52
C PRO A 34 11.07 -5.46 -14.67
N ASP A 35 12.14 -6.13 -15.12
CA ASP A 35 12.75 -7.22 -14.37
C ASP A 35 13.32 -6.78 -13.02
N GLU A 36 13.64 -5.48 -12.85
CA GLU A 36 14.09 -4.92 -11.58
C GLU A 36 13.00 -4.96 -10.49
N LEU A 37 11.73 -4.97 -10.87
CA LEU A 37 10.60 -5.02 -9.94
C LEU A 37 10.37 -6.42 -9.34
N PHE A 38 10.95 -7.46 -9.94
CA PHE A 38 10.81 -8.84 -9.48
C PHE A 38 12.02 -9.33 -8.67
N ALA A 39 13.12 -8.60 -8.71
CA ALA A 39 14.32 -8.92 -7.96
C ALA A 39 14.40 -8.10 -6.67
N PRO A 40 14.99 -8.62 -5.60
CA PRO A 40 15.33 -7.78 -4.45
C PRO A 40 16.18 -6.58 -4.87
N GLY A 41 15.87 -5.43 -4.30
CA GLY A 41 16.61 -4.19 -4.50
C GLY A 41 18.00 -4.19 -3.83
N PRO A 42 18.68 -3.04 -3.74
CA PRO A 42 20.04 -2.95 -3.25
C PRO A 42 20.18 -3.03 -1.72
N TYR A 43 19.08 -3.00 -0.97
CA TYR A 43 19.11 -3.00 0.50
C TYR A 43 18.87 -4.39 1.07
N GLU A 44 19.59 -4.74 2.15
CA GLU A 44 19.13 -5.80 3.04
C GLU A 44 17.84 -5.37 3.73
N VAL A 45 16.97 -6.32 4.04
CA VAL A 45 15.66 -6.05 4.63
C VAL A 45 15.68 -6.38 6.11
N GLY A 46 15.31 -5.43 6.95
CA GLY A 46 15.05 -5.63 8.36
C GLY A 46 13.56 -5.80 8.64
N TYR A 47 13.24 -6.57 9.67
CA TYR A 47 11.89 -6.73 10.20
C TYR A 47 11.88 -6.51 11.70
N ARG A 48 10.89 -5.73 12.19
CA ARG A 48 10.63 -5.52 13.62
C ARG A 48 9.14 -5.45 13.92
N GLU A 49 8.83 -5.65 15.19
CA GLU A 49 7.50 -5.45 15.74
C GLU A 49 7.53 -4.34 16.77
N PHE A 50 6.55 -3.43 16.72
CA PHE A 50 6.40 -2.33 17.66
C PHE A 50 4.99 -2.30 18.22
N PRO A 51 4.80 -2.12 19.54
CA PRO A 51 3.54 -1.70 20.09
C PRO A 51 3.34 -0.21 19.84
N LEU A 52 2.16 0.19 19.39
CA LEU A 52 1.71 1.56 19.32
C LEU A 52 0.48 1.73 20.22
N THR A 53 0.47 2.77 21.04
CA THR A 53 -0.71 3.15 21.84
C THR A 53 -1.09 4.58 21.50
N TYR A 54 -2.34 4.80 21.14
CA TYR A 54 -2.88 6.13 20.87
C TYR A 54 -4.27 6.29 21.46
N SER A 55 -4.72 7.54 21.65
CA SER A 55 -6.05 7.82 22.18
C SER A 55 -7.06 7.83 21.04
N GLU A 56 -8.05 6.96 21.13
CA GLU A 56 -9.10 6.79 20.13
C GLU A 56 -10.00 8.03 20.01
N ALA A 57 -10.29 8.44 18.78
CA ALA A 57 -10.99 9.71 18.53
C ALA A 57 -12.44 9.75 19.08
N ALA A 58 -13.17 8.63 19.03
CA ALA A 58 -14.57 8.58 19.44
C ALA A 58 -14.78 8.37 20.94
N SER A 59 -13.94 7.55 21.60
CA SER A 59 -14.08 7.24 23.03
C SER A 59 -13.11 8.00 23.93
N GLY A 60 -11.96 8.40 23.38
CA GLY A 60 -10.85 8.94 24.15
C GLY A 60 -10.08 7.87 24.96
N ASP A 61 -10.44 6.60 24.81
CA ASP A 61 -9.76 5.49 25.43
C ASP A 61 -8.43 5.17 24.73
N ASP A 62 -7.50 4.56 25.44
CA ASP A 62 -6.25 4.09 24.85
C ASP A 62 -6.51 2.87 23.96
N ARG A 63 -6.03 2.93 22.73
CA ARG A 63 -6.07 1.86 21.74
C ARG A 63 -4.65 1.38 21.45
N GLU A 64 -4.42 0.09 21.53
CA GLU A 64 -3.13 -0.54 21.32
C GLU A 64 -3.10 -1.31 20.01
N LEU A 65 -2.07 -1.09 19.19
CA LEU A 65 -1.80 -1.80 17.95
C LEU A 65 -0.46 -2.52 18.03
N LEU A 66 -0.34 -3.63 17.32
CA LEU A 66 0.95 -4.24 16.99
C LEU A 66 1.32 -3.86 15.56
N LEU A 67 2.44 -3.18 15.39
CA LEU A 67 2.97 -2.78 14.08
C LEU A 67 3.97 -3.82 13.58
N ARG A 68 3.81 -4.27 12.35
CA ARG A 68 4.76 -5.10 11.60
C ARG A 68 5.53 -4.19 10.65
N VAL A 69 6.85 -4.10 10.80
CA VAL A 69 7.65 -3.10 10.10
C VAL A 69 8.77 -3.75 9.31
N TRP A 70 8.76 -3.56 7.99
CA TRP A 70 9.85 -3.89 7.08
C TRP A 70 10.59 -2.61 6.70
N TYR A 71 11.91 -2.66 6.70
CA TYR A 71 12.73 -1.47 6.48
C TYR A 71 14.08 -1.80 5.85
N PRO A 72 14.73 -0.83 5.16
CA PRO A 72 16.07 -0.97 4.67
C PRO A 72 17.07 -1.12 5.81
N ALA A 73 17.75 -2.26 5.87
CA ALA A 73 18.74 -2.57 6.91
C ALA A 73 20.14 -2.10 6.52
N ALA A 74 20.99 -1.93 7.54
CA ALA A 74 22.41 -1.74 7.34
C ALA A 74 23.04 -2.98 6.71
N PRO A 75 23.91 -2.84 5.71
CA PRO A 75 24.52 -3.98 5.03
C PRO A 75 25.44 -4.76 5.98
N ASP A 76 25.56 -6.06 5.71
CA ASP A 76 26.46 -6.98 6.44
C ASP A 76 26.17 -7.00 7.97
N SER A 77 24.92 -6.83 8.38
CA SER A 77 24.52 -6.80 9.79
C SER A 77 24.86 -8.13 10.51
N GLY A 78 24.82 -9.25 9.79
CA GLY A 78 25.00 -10.58 10.33
C GLY A 78 23.82 -11.05 11.18
N ALA A 79 22.65 -10.39 11.09
CA ALA A 79 21.44 -10.81 11.76
C ALA A 79 20.91 -12.13 11.19
N ASP A 80 20.22 -12.90 12.02
CA ASP A 80 19.56 -14.13 11.60
C ASP A 80 18.36 -13.82 10.69
N PRO A 81 17.91 -14.76 9.84
CA PRO A 81 16.65 -14.61 9.10
C PRO A 81 15.48 -14.39 10.06
N ALA A 82 14.60 -13.44 9.71
CA ALA A 82 13.42 -13.14 10.51
C ALA A 82 12.47 -14.36 10.55
N ARG A 83 11.72 -14.45 11.63
CA ARG A 83 10.63 -15.41 11.81
C ARG A 83 9.34 -14.64 12.04
N TYR A 84 8.37 -14.90 11.22
CA TYR A 84 7.06 -14.32 11.34
C TYR A 84 6.18 -15.19 12.22
N ALA A 85 5.62 -14.65 13.28
CA ALA A 85 4.78 -15.39 14.21
C ALA A 85 3.38 -14.77 14.31
N LEU A 86 2.37 -15.62 14.16
CA LEU A 86 0.99 -15.32 14.48
C LEU A 86 0.62 -16.16 15.71
N SER A 87 0.34 -15.53 16.84
CA SER A 87 0.09 -16.26 18.08
C SER A 87 -0.89 -15.53 18.98
N ASN A 88 -1.83 -16.30 19.59
CA ASN A 88 -2.65 -15.84 20.73
C ASN A 88 -2.31 -16.60 22.03
N GLY A 89 -1.15 -17.26 22.08
CA GLY A 89 -0.72 -18.06 23.21
C GLY A 89 -1.27 -19.50 23.22
N THR A 90 -2.31 -19.81 22.42
CA THR A 90 -2.87 -21.14 22.25
C THR A 90 -2.60 -21.70 20.87
N ILE A 91 -2.79 -20.89 19.84
CA ILE A 91 -2.45 -21.18 18.44
C ILE A 91 -1.15 -20.42 18.17
N ASN A 92 -0.19 -21.12 17.59
CA ASN A 92 1.07 -20.52 17.14
C ASN A 92 1.34 -20.99 15.71
N ILE A 93 1.42 -20.02 14.79
CA ILE A 93 1.70 -20.23 13.37
C ILE A 93 3.00 -19.49 13.08
N GLU A 94 4.00 -20.19 12.59
CA GLU A 94 5.28 -19.63 12.18
C GLU A 94 5.36 -19.65 10.65
N LEU A 95 5.65 -18.47 10.06
CA LEU A 95 5.92 -18.31 8.64
C LEU A 95 7.41 -17.96 8.47
N ALA A 96 7.99 -18.45 7.39
CA ALA A 96 9.36 -18.09 7.04
C ALA A 96 9.38 -16.74 6.33
N ALA A 97 10.31 -15.87 6.72
CA ALA A 97 10.63 -14.70 5.90
C ALA A 97 11.26 -15.15 4.58
N GLY A 98 10.99 -14.41 3.50
CA GLY A 98 11.64 -14.60 2.21
C GLY A 98 13.09 -14.10 2.25
N ILE A 99 13.27 -12.82 2.57
CA ILE A 99 14.58 -12.15 2.60
C ILE A 99 14.82 -11.29 3.85
N ALA A 100 13.80 -11.10 4.70
CA ALA A 100 13.94 -10.25 5.88
C ALA A 100 14.83 -10.87 6.97
N LEU A 101 15.56 -10.00 7.66
CA LEU A 101 16.44 -10.31 8.79
C LEU A 101 15.80 -9.85 10.11
N ASP A 102 16.10 -10.56 11.20
CA ASP A 102 15.57 -10.27 12.53
C ASP A 102 16.24 -9.05 13.15
N ALA A 103 15.53 -7.95 13.19
CA ALA A 103 15.87 -6.69 13.84
C ALA A 103 17.32 -6.18 13.61
N PRO A 104 17.87 -6.20 12.38
CA PRO A 104 19.16 -5.58 12.11
C PRO A 104 19.10 -4.07 12.33
N PRO A 105 20.25 -3.37 12.49
CA PRO A 105 20.29 -1.91 12.48
C PRO A 105 19.69 -1.34 11.18
N VAL A 106 19.05 -0.17 11.27
CA VAL A 106 18.54 0.54 10.11
C VAL A 106 19.70 1.07 9.24
N ASN A 107 19.49 1.16 7.94
CA ASN A 107 20.44 1.76 7.02
C ASN A 107 20.71 3.23 7.39
N GLU A 108 21.94 3.69 7.14
CA GLU A 108 22.41 5.03 7.57
C GLU A 108 21.84 6.19 6.72
N GLU A 109 21.15 5.93 5.61
CA GLU A 109 20.54 6.99 4.80
C GLU A 109 19.61 7.89 5.62
N GLU A 110 19.41 9.13 5.19
CA GLU A 110 18.71 10.15 5.98
C GLU A 110 17.23 9.81 6.15
N SER A 111 16.54 9.42 5.06
CA SER A 111 15.12 9.02 5.11
C SER A 111 14.75 8.07 3.97
N PHE A 112 13.63 7.38 4.14
CA PHE A 112 13.06 6.43 3.19
C PHE A 112 11.57 6.74 2.95
N PRO A 113 11.06 6.57 1.72
CA PRO A 113 9.62 6.64 1.44
C PRO A 113 8.84 5.70 2.34
N PHE A 114 7.60 6.07 2.63
CA PHE A 114 6.77 5.41 3.63
C PHE A 114 5.49 4.85 3.04
N ALA A 115 5.17 3.62 3.38
CA ALA A 115 3.94 2.96 2.98
C ALA A 115 3.27 2.24 4.15
N VAL A 116 1.92 2.21 4.13
CA VAL A 116 1.13 1.51 5.14
C VAL A 116 0.19 0.52 4.47
N TYR A 117 0.22 -0.72 4.95
CA TYR A 117 -0.69 -1.78 4.51
C TYR A 117 -1.82 -2.00 5.51
N SER A 118 -3.05 -2.05 5.05
CA SER A 118 -4.21 -2.43 5.85
C SER A 118 -4.72 -3.81 5.48
N HIS A 119 -4.78 -4.73 6.45
CA HIS A 119 -5.22 -6.10 6.23
C HIS A 119 -6.75 -6.24 6.08
N GLY A 120 -7.23 -7.34 5.52
CA GLY A 120 -8.66 -7.67 5.40
C GLY A 120 -9.34 -7.93 6.75
N ASN A 121 -10.67 -8.08 6.72
CA ASN A 121 -11.46 -8.42 7.91
C ASN A 121 -10.98 -9.72 8.55
N GLY A 122 -10.63 -9.69 9.84
CA GLY A 122 -10.05 -10.82 10.56
C GLY A 122 -8.71 -11.29 9.95
N GLY A 123 -7.93 -10.37 9.38
CA GLY A 123 -6.59 -10.62 8.85
C GLY A 123 -5.50 -10.22 9.84
N GLU A 124 -4.27 -10.08 9.34
CA GLU A 124 -3.10 -9.68 10.11
C GLU A 124 -2.20 -8.80 9.24
N GLY A 125 -1.59 -7.78 9.83
CA GLY A 125 -0.62 -6.93 9.12
C GLY A 125 0.57 -7.70 8.55
N LEU A 126 0.90 -8.83 9.17
CA LEU A 126 1.95 -9.72 8.72
C LEU A 126 1.73 -10.30 7.32
N LEU A 127 0.48 -10.46 6.88
CA LEU A 127 0.16 -11.03 5.55
C LEU A 127 0.63 -10.16 4.37
N ALA A 128 1.10 -8.94 4.67
CA ALA A 128 1.76 -8.06 3.70
C ALA A 128 3.25 -8.39 3.46
N TYR A 129 3.81 -9.42 4.10
CA TYR A 129 5.26 -9.61 4.10
C TYR A 129 5.91 -9.66 2.69
N PRO A 130 5.31 -10.24 1.65
CA PRO A 130 5.95 -10.23 0.33
C PRO A 130 6.05 -8.81 -0.26
N TYR A 131 5.02 -8.00 -0.08
CA TYR A 131 5.02 -6.59 -0.48
C TYR A 131 6.03 -5.79 0.36
N GLY A 132 5.99 -5.98 1.69
CA GLY A 132 6.89 -5.32 2.64
C GLY A 132 8.35 -5.63 2.38
N GLU A 133 8.70 -6.89 2.18
CA GLU A 133 10.07 -7.31 1.88
C GLU A 133 10.57 -6.76 0.56
N LEU A 134 9.77 -6.85 -0.52
CA LEU A 134 10.17 -6.32 -1.82
C LEU A 134 10.36 -4.80 -1.74
N MET A 135 9.40 -4.06 -1.23
CA MET A 135 9.48 -2.60 -1.11
C MET A 135 10.65 -2.18 -0.22
N ALA A 136 10.86 -2.83 0.93
CA ALA A 136 11.98 -2.49 1.81
C ALA A 136 13.34 -2.78 1.16
N SER A 137 13.45 -3.83 0.35
CA SER A 137 14.67 -4.08 -0.44
C SER A 137 14.96 -2.98 -1.46
N HIS A 138 13.92 -2.27 -1.90
CA HIS A 138 13.99 -1.10 -2.79
C HIS A 138 14.00 0.25 -2.05
N GLY A 139 14.24 0.24 -0.75
CA GLY A 139 14.45 1.45 0.02
C GLY A 139 13.18 2.06 0.62
N TRP A 140 12.15 1.29 0.91
CA TRP A 140 10.93 1.76 1.57
C TRP A 140 10.88 1.31 3.03
N ILE A 141 10.21 2.09 3.88
CA ILE A 141 9.70 1.61 5.15
C ILE A 141 8.23 1.26 4.95
N VAL A 142 7.86 0.02 5.25
CA VAL A 142 6.49 -0.48 5.10
C VAL A 142 5.97 -0.94 6.45
N VAL A 143 4.78 -0.49 6.81
CA VAL A 143 4.13 -0.84 8.08
C VAL A 143 2.80 -1.53 7.83
N GLY A 144 2.62 -2.71 8.41
CA GLY A 144 1.35 -3.42 8.49
C GLY A 144 0.84 -3.43 9.93
N PRO A 145 -0.04 -2.51 10.34
CA PRO A 145 -0.65 -2.58 11.67
C PRO A 145 -1.59 -3.77 11.77
N ASN A 146 -1.63 -4.40 12.94
CA ASN A 146 -2.73 -5.25 13.34
C ASN A 146 -3.86 -4.37 13.89
N HIS A 147 -4.99 -4.31 13.19
CA HIS A 147 -6.16 -3.57 13.65
C HIS A 147 -6.82 -4.32 14.81
N THR A 148 -6.49 -3.96 16.03
CA THR A 148 -6.99 -4.59 17.26
C THR A 148 -8.51 -4.62 17.32
N GLY A 149 -9.09 -5.74 17.68
CA GLY A 149 -10.53 -6.03 17.60
C GLY A 149 -10.96 -6.60 16.26
N ASN A 150 -10.09 -6.58 15.23
CA ASN A 150 -10.37 -7.10 13.90
C ASN A 150 -9.24 -7.96 13.32
N THR A 151 -8.43 -8.57 14.17
CA THR A 151 -7.41 -9.55 13.76
C THR A 151 -7.99 -10.96 13.60
N ALA A 152 -7.19 -11.88 13.08
CA ALA A 152 -7.60 -13.28 12.91
C ALA A 152 -7.99 -13.92 14.25
N PHE A 153 -7.32 -13.58 15.33
CA PHE A 153 -7.61 -14.13 16.66
C PHE A 153 -8.78 -13.43 17.32
N ASP A 154 -8.94 -12.13 17.19
CA ASP A 154 -10.11 -11.38 17.65
C ASP A 154 -11.37 -11.92 17.01
N PHE A 155 -11.32 -12.22 15.69
CA PHE A 155 -12.44 -12.76 14.95
C PHE A 155 -12.93 -14.13 15.45
N LEU A 156 -12.01 -14.95 15.97
CA LEU A 156 -12.36 -16.24 16.59
C LEU A 156 -12.98 -16.09 17.99
N GLU A 157 -12.55 -15.06 18.74
CA GLU A 157 -12.98 -14.86 20.13
C GLU A 157 -14.25 -14.02 20.25
N THR A 158 -14.26 -12.87 19.61
CA THR A 158 -15.36 -11.89 19.69
C THR A 158 -15.46 -11.17 18.35
N PRO A 159 -16.20 -11.72 17.36
CA PRO A 159 -16.31 -11.08 16.07
C PRO A 159 -16.87 -9.66 16.21
N ASP A 160 -16.09 -8.68 15.76
CA ASP A 160 -16.56 -7.31 15.60
C ASP A 160 -17.67 -7.28 14.53
N PRO A 161 -18.77 -6.53 14.75
CA PRO A 161 -19.80 -6.34 13.74
C PRO A 161 -19.32 -5.62 12.46
N GLY A 162 -18.06 -5.20 12.39
CA GLY A 162 -17.48 -4.47 11.28
C GLY A 162 -17.67 -2.95 11.37
N THR A 163 -18.73 -2.50 12.03
CA THR A 163 -19.06 -1.07 12.17
C THR A 163 -18.04 -0.33 13.01
N ARG A 164 -17.60 -0.91 14.11
CA ARG A 164 -16.56 -0.33 14.95
C ARG A 164 -15.21 -0.32 14.22
N SER A 165 -14.86 -1.43 13.58
CA SER A 165 -13.64 -1.52 12.78
C SER A 165 -13.63 -0.56 11.60
N ALA A 166 -14.79 -0.26 10.98
CA ALA A 166 -14.88 0.72 9.91
C ALA A 166 -14.51 2.14 10.38
N LEU A 167 -14.79 2.46 11.65
CA LEU A 167 -14.35 3.70 12.29
C LEU A 167 -12.87 3.67 12.69
N ASP A 168 -12.44 2.59 13.34
CA ASP A 168 -11.15 2.52 14.00
C ASP A 168 -9.99 2.41 13.00
N ARG A 169 -10.16 1.62 11.92
CA ARG A 169 -9.07 1.29 11.00
C ARG A 169 -8.46 2.49 10.25
N PRO A 170 -9.23 3.46 9.72
CA PRO A 170 -8.65 4.68 9.15
C PRO A 170 -7.89 5.50 10.20
N ASN A 171 -8.40 5.57 11.44
CA ASN A 171 -7.73 6.25 12.55
C ASN A 171 -6.44 5.51 12.95
N ASP A 172 -6.40 4.17 12.88
CA ASP A 172 -5.18 3.38 13.08
C ASP A 172 -4.10 3.75 12.04
N ILE A 173 -4.48 3.97 10.77
CA ILE A 173 -3.54 4.41 9.73
C ILE A 173 -2.96 5.78 10.07
N THR A 174 -3.81 6.75 10.42
CA THR A 174 -3.35 8.09 10.84
C THR A 174 -2.43 8.01 12.05
N ALA A 175 -2.77 7.20 13.06
CA ALA A 175 -1.93 7.01 14.25
C ALA A 175 -0.56 6.37 13.92
N VAL A 176 -0.52 5.45 12.96
CA VAL A 176 0.76 4.89 12.44
C VAL A 176 1.60 5.99 11.78
N ILE A 177 1.00 6.82 10.92
CA ILE A 177 1.72 7.91 10.26
C ILE A 177 2.23 8.92 11.31
N ASP A 178 1.42 9.28 12.30
CA ASP A 178 1.79 10.20 13.39
C ASP A 178 2.96 9.65 14.22
N GLU A 179 2.97 8.35 14.54
CA GLU A 179 4.07 7.73 15.29
C GLU A 179 5.38 7.80 14.50
N PHE A 180 5.36 7.53 13.20
CA PHE A 180 6.55 7.61 12.35
C PHE A 180 6.99 9.05 12.07
N GLU A 181 6.07 10.03 12.05
CA GLU A 181 6.37 11.45 11.95
C GLU A 181 6.96 12.02 13.24
N SER A 182 6.44 11.64 14.41
CA SER A 182 6.93 12.11 15.71
C SER A 182 8.28 11.51 16.11
N GLY A 183 8.66 10.44 15.45
CA GLY A 183 9.89 9.69 15.67
C GLY A 183 9.73 8.66 16.79
N LEU A 184 9.88 7.39 16.46
CA LEU A 184 9.88 6.24 17.38
C LEU A 184 10.90 6.43 18.49
N SER A 185 10.46 6.82 19.69
CA SER A 185 11.35 7.27 20.75
C SER A 185 12.32 6.17 21.21
N GLY A 186 13.61 6.39 20.95
CA GLY A 186 14.67 5.48 21.36
C GLY A 186 14.99 4.35 20.40
N ASP A 187 14.34 4.29 19.23
CA ASP A 187 14.63 3.36 18.15
C ASP A 187 15.47 4.03 17.05
N ASP A 188 16.26 3.28 16.30
CA ASP A 188 17.07 3.79 15.18
C ASP A 188 16.26 4.03 13.90
N LEU A 189 14.98 3.62 13.85
CA LEU A 189 14.00 4.03 12.85
C LEU A 189 13.48 5.46 13.04
N ALA A 190 13.75 6.07 14.21
CA ALA A 190 13.29 7.42 14.50
C ALA A 190 13.76 8.43 13.45
N GLY A 191 12.80 9.12 12.80
CA GLY A 191 13.06 10.10 11.76
C GLY A 191 13.56 9.52 10.43
N LYS A 192 13.43 8.21 10.23
CA LYS A 192 13.82 7.54 8.98
C LYS A 192 12.69 7.44 7.95
N ALA A 193 11.43 7.52 8.35
CA ALA A 193 10.30 7.54 7.43
C ALA A 193 10.05 8.97 6.89
N ASP A 194 9.93 9.10 5.58
CA ASP A 194 9.40 10.33 4.95
C ASP A 194 7.89 10.26 4.90
N THR A 195 7.25 10.83 5.91
CA THR A 195 5.79 10.86 6.06
C THR A 195 5.15 12.04 5.31
N SER A 196 5.89 12.83 4.55
CA SER A 196 5.34 13.94 3.76
C SER A 196 4.52 13.49 2.54
N GLY A 197 4.70 12.24 2.11
CA GLY A 197 3.93 11.59 1.06
C GLY A 197 3.82 10.09 1.34
N VAL A 198 2.64 9.64 1.78
CA VAL A 198 2.40 8.27 2.22
C VAL A 198 1.66 7.49 1.16
N PHE A 199 2.12 6.27 0.89
CA PHE A 199 1.41 5.30 0.08
C PHE A 199 0.59 4.36 0.95
N VAL A 200 -0.73 4.30 0.75
CA VAL A 200 -1.60 3.36 1.48
C VAL A 200 -2.12 2.29 0.52
N PHE A 201 -1.99 1.04 0.90
CA PHE A 201 -2.54 -0.09 0.17
C PHE A 201 -3.16 -1.10 1.13
N GLY A 202 -4.07 -1.93 0.64
CA GLY A 202 -4.74 -2.86 1.55
C GLY A 202 -5.73 -3.77 0.86
N HIS A 203 -5.98 -4.92 1.50
CA HIS A 203 -6.80 -5.99 0.97
C HIS A 203 -8.20 -6.02 1.61
N SER A 204 -9.24 -6.24 0.81
CA SER A 204 -10.62 -6.46 1.29
C SER A 204 -11.13 -5.27 2.12
N PHE A 205 -11.43 -5.47 3.41
CA PHE A 205 -11.74 -4.38 4.34
C PHE A 205 -10.56 -3.38 4.48
N GLY A 206 -9.32 -3.84 4.26
CA GLY A 206 -8.18 -2.94 4.11
C GLY A 206 -8.25 -2.05 2.87
N GLY A 207 -8.92 -2.50 1.81
CA GLY A 207 -9.23 -1.67 0.65
C GLY A 207 -10.22 -0.55 0.96
N TYR A 208 -11.23 -0.81 1.79
CA TYR A 208 -12.07 0.24 2.39
C TYR A 208 -11.22 1.25 3.17
N THR A 209 -10.37 0.74 4.06
CA THR A 209 -9.45 1.58 4.85
C THR A 209 -8.54 2.42 3.96
N THR A 210 -8.06 1.85 2.84
CA THR A 210 -7.25 2.55 1.84
C THR A 210 -8.01 3.74 1.26
N PHE A 211 -9.24 3.55 0.79
CA PHE A 211 -10.06 4.63 0.25
C PHE A 211 -10.38 5.71 1.30
N THR A 212 -10.79 5.31 2.51
CA THR A 212 -11.15 6.27 3.56
C THR A 212 -9.95 7.04 4.09
N SER A 213 -8.77 6.43 4.19
CA SER A 213 -7.53 7.13 4.53
C SER A 213 -7.10 8.13 3.44
N GLY A 214 -7.47 7.88 2.18
CA GLY A 214 -7.29 8.81 1.06
C GLY A 214 -8.29 9.96 1.04
N GLY A 215 -9.36 9.89 1.82
CA GLY A 215 -10.37 10.95 1.93
C GLY A 215 -11.77 10.59 1.45
N ALA A 216 -12.03 9.32 1.06
CA ALA A 216 -13.40 8.92 0.74
C ALA A 216 -14.28 8.96 2.00
N ASP A 217 -15.34 9.75 1.96
CA ASP A 217 -16.28 9.86 3.06
C ASP A 217 -17.26 8.68 3.12
N VAL A 218 -17.70 8.38 4.32
CA VAL A 218 -18.69 7.33 4.60
C VAL A 218 -20.05 7.96 4.82
N ASP A 219 -21.07 7.44 4.14
CA ASP A 219 -22.46 7.84 4.37
C ASP A 219 -22.97 7.24 5.69
N PHE A 220 -22.86 8.04 6.76
CA PHE A 220 -23.32 7.63 8.08
C PHE A 220 -24.84 7.34 8.10
N ASP A 221 -25.63 8.09 7.36
CA ASP A 221 -27.08 7.92 7.34
C ASP A 221 -27.46 6.60 6.65
N ALA A 222 -26.77 6.24 5.55
CA ALA A 222 -26.89 4.93 4.91
C ALA A 222 -26.40 3.79 5.83
N ALA A 223 -25.25 3.97 6.52
CA ALA A 223 -24.74 2.99 7.48
C ALA A 223 -25.71 2.75 8.64
N ASN A 224 -26.45 3.79 9.07
CA ASN A 224 -27.41 3.75 10.17
C ASN A 224 -28.84 3.39 9.72
N GLU A 225 -29.05 3.17 8.40
CA GLU A 225 -30.37 2.80 7.88
C GLU A 225 -30.87 1.49 8.52
N GLY A 226 -32.11 1.50 9.02
CA GLY A 226 -32.73 0.34 9.68
C GLY A 226 -32.33 0.14 11.14
N CYS A 227 -31.56 1.04 11.74
CA CYS A 227 -31.19 0.96 13.16
C CYS A 227 -32.28 1.46 14.12
N GLU A 228 -33.31 2.15 13.65
CA GLU A 228 -34.41 2.63 14.51
C GLU A 228 -35.11 1.43 15.21
N GLY A 229 -34.93 1.37 16.54
CA GLY A 229 -35.48 0.28 17.37
C GLY A 229 -34.74 -1.06 17.27
N SER A 230 -33.64 -1.13 16.55
CA SER A 230 -32.74 -2.28 16.52
C SER A 230 -31.85 -2.35 17.78
N THR A 231 -31.50 -3.57 18.17
CA THR A 231 -30.54 -3.87 19.26
C THR A 231 -29.37 -4.71 18.72
N SER A 232 -29.10 -4.61 17.41
CA SER A 232 -27.91 -5.25 16.87
C SER A 232 -26.65 -4.54 17.34
N ALA A 233 -25.53 -5.26 17.46
CA ALA A 233 -24.26 -4.68 17.90
C ALA A 233 -23.82 -3.51 17.01
N SER A 234 -24.04 -3.59 15.69
CA SER A 234 -23.76 -2.49 14.76
C SER A 234 -24.57 -1.24 15.10
N CYS A 235 -25.88 -1.40 15.34
CA CYS A 235 -26.74 -0.26 15.67
C CYS A 235 -26.47 0.31 17.06
N GLU A 236 -26.00 -0.51 18.00
CA GLU A 236 -25.56 -0.01 19.31
C GLU A 236 -24.31 0.87 19.17
N VAL A 237 -23.36 0.52 18.30
CA VAL A 237 -22.19 1.33 17.98
C VAL A 237 -22.61 2.64 17.32
N LEU A 238 -23.48 2.60 16.29
CA LEU A 238 -23.93 3.78 15.55
C LEU A 238 -24.85 4.70 16.36
N ALA A 239 -25.42 4.21 17.47
CA ALA A 239 -26.24 5.04 18.37
C ALA A 239 -25.40 5.98 19.26
N ASP A 240 -24.07 5.81 19.29
CA ASP A 240 -23.17 6.66 20.06
C ASP A 240 -22.95 7.99 19.29
N PRO A 241 -23.26 9.17 19.89
CA PRO A 241 -23.10 10.44 19.22
C PRO A 241 -21.63 10.79 18.93
N ASP A 242 -20.67 10.25 19.68
CA ASP A 242 -19.25 10.48 19.42
C ASP A 242 -18.78 9.65 18.21
N VAL A 243 -19.33 8.47 18.00
CA VAL A 243 -19.16 7.66 16.80
C VAL A 243 -19.75 8.36 15.57
N GLU A 244 -21.00 8.87 15.67
CA GLU A 244 -21.61 9.67 14.60
C GLU A 244 -20.73 10.89 14.24
N ALA A 245 -20.25 11.60 15.23
CA ALA A 245 -19.41 12.78 15.02
C ALA A 245 -18.09 12.42 14.31
N ALA A 246 -17.48 11.29 14.66
CA ALA A 246 -16.24 10.81 14.05
C ALA A 246 -16.46 10.40 12.59
N TYR A 247 -17.52 9.67 12.26
CA TYR A 247 -17.87 9.33 10.89
C TYR A 247 -18.12 10.59 10.03
N ARG A 248 -18.85 11.56 10.56
CA ARG A 248 -19.15 12.81 9.84
C ARG A 248 -17.96 13.77 9.73
N ALA A 249 -16.91 13.57 10.51
CA ALA A 249 -15.66 14.32 10.37
C ALA A 249 -14.80 13.83 9.19
N GLY A 250 -15.05 12.61 8.69
CA GLY A 250 -14.24 11.96 7.67
C GLY A 250 -12.91 11.43 8.23
N PHE A 251 -12.18 10.70 7.40
CA PHE A 251 -10.98 9.96 7.82
C PHE A 251 -9.73 10.32 6.99
N GLY A 252 -9.85 11.18 5.98
CA GLY A 252 -8.78 11.51 5.06
C GLY A 252 -7.56 12.09 5.76
N ASP A 253 -6.38 11.51 5.51
CA ASP A 253 -5.11 12.08 5.96
C ASP A 253 -4.43 12.79 4.77
N PRO A 254 -4.17 14.10 4.85
CA PRO A 254 -3.60 14.86 3.74
C PRO A 254 -2.17 14.46 3.35
N ARG A 255 -1.51 13.62 4.14
CA ARG A 255 -0.20 13.04 3.83
C ARG A 255 -0.31 11.84 2.88
N VAL A 256 -1.50 11.23 2.73
CA VAL A 256 -1.73 10.13 1.80
C VAL A 256 -1.80 10.69 0.37
N VAL A 257 -0.93 10.21 -0.52
CA VAL A 257 -0.75 10.75 -1.87
C VAL A 257 -0.90 9.70 -2.98
N ALA A 258 -1.03 8.43 -2.64
CA ALA A 258 -1.27 7.33 -3.58
C ALA A 258 -1.99 6.18 -2.89
N LEU A 259 -2.88 5.49 -3.62
CA LEU A 259 -3.71 4.40 -3.10
C LEU A 259 -3.57 3.15 -3.96
N ALA A 260 -3.54 1.95 -3.33
CA ALA A 260 -3.69 0.69 -4.04
C ALA A 260 -4.65 -0.26 -3.30
N PRO A 261 -5.97 -0.05 -3.39
CA PRO A 261 -6.97 -0.95 -2.82
C PRO A 261 -6.99 -2.27 -3.59
N GLN A 262 -6.88 -3.40 -2.87
CA GLN A 262 -6.87 -4.76 -3.39
C GLN A 262 -8.18 -5.46 -3.00
N ALA A 263 -8.95 -5.92 -3.98
CA ALA A 263 -10.28 -6.52 -3.76
C ALA A 263 -11.10 -5.75 -2.71
N PRO A 264 -11.30 -4.41 -2.87
CA PRO A 264 -11.77 -3.55 -1.79
C PRO A 264 -13.21 -3.84 -1.40
N ALA A 265 -13.53 -3.77 -0.11
CA ALA A 265 -14.90 -3.63 0.34
C ALA A 265 -15.32 -2.15 0.19
N LEU A 266 -16.54 -1.89 -0.32
CA LEU A 266 -17.10 -0.53 -0.42
C LEU A 266 -18.18 -0.31 0.67
N VAL A 267 -17.81 -0.54 1.93
CA VAL A 267 -18.74 -0.46 3.06
C VAL A 267 -19.18 0.98 3.29
N SER A 268 -20.42 1.30 2.91
CA SER A 268 -21.03 2.62 3.12
C SER A 268 -20.20 3.81 2.64
N ILE A 269 -19.29 3.63 1.69
CA ILE A 269 -18.66 4.77 0.99
C ILE A 269 -19.76 5.49 0.24
N ALA A 270 -19.86 6.80 0.43
CA ALA A 270 -20.92 7.60 -0.17
C ALA A 270 -20.75 7.69 -1.69
N ASP A 271 -21.89 7.79 -2.41
CA ASP A 271 -21.89 7.93 -3.86
C ASP A 271 -21.13 9.20 -4.29
N GLY A 272 -20.15 9.03 -5.18
CA GLY A 272 -19.36 10.14 -5.74
C GLY A 272 -18.07 10.47 -4.95
N GLU A 273 -17.89 9.97 -3.73
CA GLU A 273 -16.72 10.29 -2.90
C GLU A 273 -15.39 9.81 -3.49
N LEU A 274 -15.42 8.74 -4.27
CA LEU A 274 -14.22 8.25 -4.93
C LEU A 274 -13.70 9.20 -6.03
N ALA A 275 -14.60 10.01 -6.65
CA ALA A 275 -14.21 11.03 -7.62
C ALA A 275 -13.58 12.27 -6.94
N ASP A 276 -13.89 12.50 -5.68
CA ASP A 276 -13.36 13.64 -4.93
C ASP A 276 -12.00 13.36 -4.27
N LEU A 277 -11.48 12.12 -4.36
CA LEU A 277 -10.16 11.74 -3.83
C LEU A 277 -9.03 12.60 -4.41
N GLY A 278 -9.00 12.79 -5.75
CA GLY A 278 -8.01 13.61 -6.43
C GLY A 278 -6.57 13.16 -6.23
N ILE A 279 -6.36 11.87 -5.95
CA ILE A 279 -5.05 11.23 -5.78
C ILE A 279 -5.00 9.92 -6.57
N PRO A 280 -3.87 9.58 -7.22
CA PRO A 280 -3.75 8.40 -8.04
C PRO A 280 -4.13 7.12 -7.30
N THR A 281 -4.98 6.30 -7.92
CA THR A 281 -5.49 5.05 -7.36
C THR A 281 -5.23 3.88 -8.30
N MET A 282 -4.54 2.85 -7.81
CA MET A 282 -4.40 1.58 -8.50
C MET A 282 -5.39 0.57 -7.92
N LEU A 283 -6.57 0.46 -8.54
CA LEU A 283 -7.54 -0.57 -8.18
C LEU A 283 -7.02 -1.94 -8.60
N MET A 284 -7.06 -2.90 -7.68
CA MET A 284 -6.70 -4.30 -7.97
C MET A 284 -7.89 -5.21 -7.65
N SER A 285 -8.24 -6.13 -8.56
CA SER A 285 -9.37 -7.04 -8.35
C SER A 285 -9.16 -8.44 -8.95
N GLY A 286 -9.87 -9.42 -8.39
CA GLY A 286 -10.03 -10.75 -8.98
C GLY A 286 -11.40 -10.87 -9.64
N ARG A 287 -11.47 -11.32 -10.90
CA ARG A 287 -12.74 -11.43 -11.63
C ARG A 287 -13.67 -12.49 -11.03
N LEU A 288 -13.11 -13.48 -10.34
CA LEU A 288 -13.83 -14.58 -9.74
C LEU A 288 -14.13 -14.39 -8.25
N ASP A 289 -13.83 -13.19 -7.71
CA ASP A 289 -14.06 -12.82 -6.31
C ASP A 289 -15.55 -12.96 -5.96
N GLN A 290 -15.85 -13.74 -4.93
CA GLN A 290 -17.20 -13.98 -4.45
C GLN A 290 -17.53 -13.19 -3.18
N THR A 291 -16.54 -12.60 -2.54
CA THR A 291 -16.67 -11.79 -1.33
C THR A 291 -16.86 -10.32 -1.68
N THR A 292 -15.97 -9.74 -2.48
CA THR A 292 -16.07 -8.38 -3.01
C THR A 292 -16.17 -8.46 -4.55
N THR A 293 -17.36 -8.82 -5.01
CA THR A 293 -17.57 -9.16 -6.42
C THR A 293 -17.29 -7.98 -7.36
N GLN A 294 -17.03 -8.26 -8.62
CA GLN A 294 -16.88 -7.21 -9.64
C GLN A 294 -18.06 -6.23 -9.62
N GLU A 295 -19.28 -6.76 -9.60
CA GLU A 295 -20.52 -5.97 -9.65
C GLU A 295 -20.72 -5.06 -8.41
N THR A 296 -20.33 -5.54 -7.23
CA THR A 296 -20.59 -4.82 -5.97
C THR A 296 -19.38 -4.03 -5.45
N SER A 297 -18.21 -4.20 -6.05
CA SER A 297 -16.97 -3.60 -5.58
C SER A 297 -16.13 -3.00 -6.71
N ALA A 298 -15.48 -3.85 -7.54
CA ALA A 298 -14.47 -3.36 -8.48
C ALA A 298 -15.06 -2.43 -9.55
N GLU A 299 -16.20 -2.80 -10.17
CA GLU A 299 -16.84 -1.97 -11.19
C GLU A 299 -17.35 -0.63 -10.62
N PRO A 300 -18.05 -0.58 -9.46
CA PRO A 300 -18.41 0.69 -8.83
C PRO A 300 -17.20 1.52 -8.40
N ALA A 301 -16.14 0.89 -7.86
CA ALA A 301 -14.92 1.60 -7.48
C ALA A 301 -14.25 2.24 -8.70
N TRP A 302 -14.08 1.46 -9.78
CA TRP A 302 -13.49 1.96 -11.03
C TRP A 302 -14.33 3.07 -11.69
N ALA A 303 -15.64 2.94 -11.65
CA ALA A 303 -16.52 3.99 -12.16
C ALA A 303 -16.53 5.26 -11.28
N GLY A 304 -16.09 5.14 -10.03
CA GLY A 304 -16.05 6.23 -9.07
C GLY A 304 -14.77 7.06 -9.10
N VAL A 305 -13.59 6.45 -9.32
CA VAL A 305 -12.31 7.17 -9.39
C VAL A 305 -12.20 7.94 -10.71
N ASP A 306 -11.51 9.10 -10.72
CA ASP A 306 -11.40 9.97 -11.91
C ASP A 306 -10.04 10.70 -12.05
N ASP A 307 -9.01 10.29 -11.29
CA ASP A 307 -7.66 10.83 -11.49
C ASP A 307 -7.08 10.31 -12.84
N PRO A 308 -6.40 11.16 -13.63
CA PRO A 308 -5.84 10.75 -14.91
C PRO A 308 -4.74 9.68 -14.82
N ASP A 309 -4.17 9.49 -13.65
CA ASP A 309 -3.15 8.49 -13.36
C ASP A 309 -3.73 7.21 -12.71
N ASP A 310 -5.07 7.10 -12.63
CA ASP A 310 -5.72 5.88 -12.13
C ASP A 310 -5.44 4.69 -13.05
N LEU A 311 -5.38 3.50 -12.46
CA LEU A 311 -5.35 2.28 -13.25
C LEU A 311 -6.06 1.13 -12.52
N TRP A 312 -6.59 0.20 -13.30
CA TRP A 312 -7.21 -1.01 -12.78
C TRP A 312 -6.43 -2.23 -13.25
N VAL A 313 -5.88 -2.98 -12.30
CA VAL A 313 -5.19 -4.25 -12.52
C VAL A 313 -6.14 -5.38 -12.12
N GLU A 314 -6.65 -6.11 -13.11
CA GLU A 314 -7.57 -7.21 -12.90
C GLU A 314 -6.89 -8.56 -13.16
N MET A 315 -7.14 -9.55 -12.29
CA MET A 315 -6.77 -10.95 -12.52
C MET A 315 -7.99 -11.74 -13.03
N PRO A 316 -8.04 -12.17 -14.31
CA PRO A 316 -9.16 -12.92 -14.86
C PRO A 316 -9.49 -14.23 -14.16
N LEU A 317 -8.49 -14.89 -13.58
CA LEU A 317 -8.64 -16.11 -12.78
C LEU A 317 -8.34 -15.88 -11.28
N GLY A 318 -8.16 -14.63 -10.86
CA GLY A 318 -8.02 -14.26 -9.44
C GLY A 318 -9.37 -14.20 -8.73
N ALA A 319 -9.34 -14.40 -7.42
CA ALA A 319 -10.48 -14.25 -6.53
C ALA A 319 -10.05 -13.54 -5.23
N HIS A 320 -10.90 -13.52 -4.20
CA HIS A 320 -10.69 -12.70 -3.00
C HIS A 320 -9.35 -12.94 -2.31
N TYR A 321 -8.97 -14.20 -2.11
CA TYR A 321 -7.72 -14.54 -1.39
C TYR A 321 -6.48 -14.63 -2.28
N SER A 322 -6.57 -14.30 -3.58
CA SER A 322 -5.40 -14.30 -4.48
C SER A 322 -4.39 -13.18 -4.21
N PHE A 323 -4.73 -12.22 -3.34
CA PHE A 323 -3.89 -11.06 -3.00
C PHE A 323 -3.03 -11.27 -1.75
N ILE A 324 -3.23 -12.35 -1.00
CA ILE A 324 -2.57 -12.62 0.27
C ILE A 324 -2.03 -14.05 0.34
N THR A 325 -1.10 -14.29 1.24
CA THR A 325 -0.27 -15.51 1.26
C THR A 325 -0.95 -16.75 1.89
N ILE A 326 -2.16 -16.60 2.44
CA ILE A 326 -2.81 -17.65 3.22
C ILE A 326 -3.01 -18.97 2.46
N CYS A 327 -3.14 -18.89 1.12
CA CYS A 327 -3.38 -20.07 0.28
C CYS A 327 -2.21 -21.06 0.26
N TYR A 328 -0.98 -20.57 0.45
CA TYR A 328 0.23 -21.39 0.41
C TYR A 328 1.01 -21.38 1.74
N ASP A 329 0.84 -20.36 2.58
CA ASP A 329 1.53 -20.27 3.87
C ASP A 329 0.86 -21.08 4.98
N LEU A 330 -0.48 -21.26 4.92
CA LEU A 330 -1.20 -21.94 5.98
C LEU A 330 -1.44 -23.42 5.65
N ASP A 331 -1.23 -24.28 6.67
CA ASP A 331 -1.70 -25.68 6.59
C ASP A 331 -3.22 -25.69 6.27
N PRO A 332 -3.70 -26.54 5.37
CA PRO A 332 -5.10 -26.59 4.98
C PRO A 332 -6.09 -26.74 6.14
N GLY A 333 -5.69 -27.38 7.23
CA GLY A 333 -6.53 -27.51 8.43
C GLY A 333 -6.60 -26.20 9.21
N ILE A 334 -5.53 -25.42 9.25
CA ILE A 334 -5.49 -24.08 9.84
C ILE A 334 -6.27 -23.10 8.96
N LEU A 335 -6.03 -23.14 7.64
CA LEU A 335 -6.78 -22.31 6.70
C LEU A 335 -8.28 -22.53 6.83
N ALA A 336 -8.75 -23.79 6.86
CA ALA A 336 -10.17 -24.11 7.03
C ALA A 336 -10.77 -23.66 8.38
N LEU A 337 -9.94 -23.47 9.41
CA LEU A 337 -10.40 -22.95 10.70
C LEU A 337 -10.64 -21.43 10.63
N PHE A 338 -9.75 -20.69 10.00
CA PHE A 338 -9.83 -19.22 9.92
C PHE A 338 -10.67 -18.74 8.72
N ARG A 339 -10.59 -19.46 7.60
CA ARG A 339 -11.22 -19.12 6.32
C ARG A 339 -11.76 -20.38 5.66
N PRO A 340 -12.91 -20.89 6.11
CA PRO A 340 -13.51 -22.11 5.54
C PRO A 340 -13.92 -21.94 4.07
N ASP A 341 -14.14 -20.72 3.62
CA ASP A 341 -14.52 -20.30 2.27
C ASP A 341 -13.31 -20.11 1.31
N ALA A 342 -12.10 -20.10 1.82
CA ALA A 342 -10.90 -19.77 1.01
C ALA A 342 -10.71 -20.70 -0.20
N GLY A 343 -11.09 -21.97 -0.08
CA GLY A 343 -11.02 -22.93 -1.19
C GLY A 343 -11.98 -22.62 -2.33
N GLU A 344 -13.05 -21.86 -2.07
CA GLU A 344 -14.07 -21.47 -3.07
C GLU A 344 -13.85 -20.03 -3.58
N ASP A 345 -12.90 -19.28 -2.98
CA ASP A 345 -12.69 -17.86 -3.29
C ASP A 345 -11.21 -17.46 -3.37
N GLY A 346 -10.36 -18.28 -4.00
CA GLY A 346 -8.97 -17.93 -4.32
C GLY A 346 -7.93 -19.00 -4.03
N CYS A 347 -8.17 -19.94 -3.10
CA CYS A 347 -7.20 -20.99 -2.77
C CYS A 347 -7.51 -22.35 -3.44
N GLY A 348 -8.51 -22.43 -4.31
CA GLY A 348 -8.86 -23.64 -5.06
C GLY A 348 -8.09 -23.77 -6.39
N PRO A 349 -8.05 -24.97 -6.97
CA PRO A 349 -7.31 -25.23 -8.21
C PRO A 349 -7.91 -24.59 -9.47
N GLU A 350 -9.08 -24.01 -9.39
CA GLU A 350 -9.75 -23.24 -10.44
C GLU A 350 -9.27 -21.79 -10.52
N PHE A 351 -8.59 -21.31 -9.49
CA PHE A 351 -8.07 -19.95 -9.41
C PHE A 351 -6.60 -19.90 -9.84
N ILE A 352 -6.13 -18.70 -10.14
CA ILE A 352 -4.72 -18.44 -10.36
C ILE A 352 -3.93 -18.72 -9.07
N ASP A 353 -2.74 -19.30 -9.20
CA ASP A 353 -1.92 -19.64 -8.04
C ASP A 353 -1.41 -18.37 -7.34
N ALA A 354 -1.79 -18.18 -6.08
CA ALA A 354 -1.38 -17.02 -5.29
C ALA A 354 0.15 -16.93 -5.12
N GLU A 355 0.86 -18.07 -5.03
CA GLU A 355 2.33 -18.10 -4.94
C GLU A 355 3.00 -17.56 -6.23
N GLU A 356 2.35 -17.74 -7.40
CA GLU A 356 2.85 -17.24 -8.67
C GLU A 356 2.51 -15.76 -8.90
N VAL A 357 1.35 -15.27 -8.44
CA VAL A 357 0.90 -13.92 -8.77
C VAL A 357 1.24 -12.85 -7.73
N ILE A 358 1.44 -13.19 -6.46
CA ILE A 358 1.82 -12.22 -5.43
C ILE A 358 3.13 -11.48 -5.76
N PRO A 359 4.18 -12.11 -6.33
CA PRO A 359 5.34 -11.38 -6.83
C PRO A 359 5.00 -10.34 -7.91
N VAL A 360 4.04 -10.63 -8.79
CA VAL A 360 3.60 -9.69 -9.83
C VAL A 360 2.80 -8.54 -9.23
N LEU A 361 1.88 -8.83 -8.32
CA LEU A 361 1.13 -7.80 -7.58
C LEU A 361 2.07 -6.91 -6.77
N SER A 362 3.09 -7.48 -6.14
CA SER A 362 4.12 -6.73 -5.40
C SER A 362 4.92 -5.81 -6.33
N ALA A 363 5.24 -6.27 -7.55
CA ALA A 363 5.90 -5.46 -8.56
C ALA A 363 5.04 -4.26 -9.01
N TYR A 364 3.72 -4.46 -9.19
CA TYR A 364 2.78 -3.37 -9.48
C TYR A 364 2.73 -2.36 -8.32
N VAL A 365 2.58 -2.83 -7.08
CA VAL A 365 2.55 -1.97 -5.88
C VAL A 365 3.84 -1.15 -5.78
N LEU A 366 5.00 -1.77 -5.97
CA LEU A 366 6.29 -1.08 -5.95
C LEU A 366 6.39 -0.04 -7.08
N ALA A 367 6.05 -0.40 -8.33
CA ALA A 367 6.09 0.51 -9.47
C ALA A 367 5.19 1.73 -9.27
N PHE A 368 3.96 1.50 -8.77
CA PHE A 368 2.99 2.55 -8.50
C PHE A 368 3.47 3.50 -7.40
N GLY A 369 3.96 2.96 -6.28
CA GLY A 369 4.56 3.77 -5.22
C GLY A 369 5.76 4.60 -5.71
N ARG A 370 6.68 4.01 -6.49
CA ARG A 370 7.82 4.71 -7.07
C ARG A 370 7.38 5.84 -8.02
N ARG A 371 6.34 5.61 -8.80
CA ARG A 371 5.81 6.61 -9.73
C ARG A 371 5.16 7.78 -9.01
N HIS A 372 4.28 7.52 -8.05
CA HIS A 372 3.39 8.53 -7.49
C HIS A 372 3.89 9.16 -6.18
N VAL A 373 4.71 8.46 -5.40
CA VAL A 373 5.35 9.02 -4.20
C VAL A 373 6.72 9.62 -4.51
N LEU A 374 7.55 8.91 -5.32
CA LEU A 374 8.91 9.37 -5.64
C LEU A 374 8.99 10.20 -6.93
N GLY A 375 7.92 10.26 -7.72
CA GLY A 375 7.89 10.98 -8.99
C GLY A 375 8.72 10.34 -10.09
N GLU A 376 9.01 9.05 -10.01
CA GLU A 376 9.84 8.32 -10.96
C GLU A 376 9.07 7.96 -12.24
N THR A 377 8.99 8.89 -13.18
CA THR A 377 8.22 8.78 -14.42
C THR A 377 8.67 7.68 -15.37
N GLN A 378 9.86 7.10 -15.19
CA GLN A 378 10.29 5.94 -15.98
C GLN A 378 9.35 4.74 -15.82
N TRP A 379 8.60 4.64 -14.73
CA TRP A 379 7.66 3.56 -14.48
C TRP A 379 6.31 3.70 -15.21
N ASP A 380 6.02 4.86 -15.82
CA ASP A 380 4.80 5.06 -16.61
C ASP A 380 4.65 3.98 -17.70
N ALA A 381 5.74 3.67 -18.40
CA ALA A 381 5.74 2.65 -19.45
C ALA A 381 5.44 1.23 -18.94
N VAL A 382 5.73 0.94 -17.67
CA VAL A 382 5.41 -0.34 -17.02
C VAL A 382 3.95 -0.37 -16.60
N LEU A 383 3.47 0.70 -15.98
CA LEU A 383 2.10 0.80 -15.46
C LEU A 383 1.05 0.88 -16.56
N THR A 384 1.37 1.56 -17.68
CA THR A 384 0.43 1.76 -18.80
C THR A 384 0.71 0.87 -20.03
N GLY A 385 1.74 0.03 -19.94
CA GLY A 385 2.18 -0.86 -21.01
C GLY A 385 1.48 -2.23 -20.99
N PRO A 386 2.06 -3.21 -21.66
CA PRO A 386 1.59 -4.59 -21.54
C PRO A 386 1.61 -5.05 -20.08
N PRO A 387 0.60 -5.83 -19.64
CA PRO A 387 0.54 -6.31 -18.27
C PRO A 387 1.83 -7.06 -17.86
N LEU A 388 2.24 -6.87 -16.61
CA LEU A 388 3.31 -7.67 -16.00
C LEU A 388 2.85 -9.12 -15.81
N GLY A 389 3.79 -10.04 -15.63
CA GLY A 389 3.51 -11.47 -15.42
C GLY A 389 3.32 -12.23 -16.73
N ASN A 390 2.64 -13.39 -16.66
CA ASN A 390 2.40 -14.21 -17.84
C ASN A 390 1.23 -13.65 -18.69
N GLU A 391 1.22 -13.97 -19.98
CA GLU A 391 0.16 -13.55 -20.89
C GLU A 391 -1.21 -14.10 -20.44
N GLY A 392 -2.13 -13.20 -20.15
CA GLY A 392 -3.52 -13.52 -19.77
C GLY A 392 -3.76 -13.61 -18.26
N ASP A 393 -2.73 -13.53 -17.42
CA ASP A 393 -2.89 -13.53 -15.97
C ASP A 393 -3.44 -12.19 -15.45
N PHE A 394 -3.14 -11.12 -16.16
CA PHE A 394 -3.55 -9.76 -15.80
C PHE A 394 -4.13 -9.00 -16.97
N VAL A 395 -5.07 -8.11 -16.67
CA VAL A 395 -5.62 -7.09 -17.58
C VAL A 395 -5.45 -5.74 -16.91
N VAL A 396 -4.85 -4.78 -17.64
CA VAL A 396 -4.71 -3.40 -17.16
C VAL A 396 -5.68 -2.51 -17.93
N THR A 397 -6.50 -1.76 -17.22
CA THR A 397 -7.44 -0.78 -17.77
C THR A 397 -7.03 0.61 -17.33
N LEU A 398 -7.01 1.55 -18.26
CA LEU A 398 -6.69 2.97 -18.02
C LEU A 398 -7.95 3.81 -18.18
N PRO A 399 -8.03 5.03 -17.59
CA PRO A 399 -9.16 5.94 -17.64
C PRO A 399 -9.60 6.30 -19.06
#